data_029a671886dc32caaf3c0571e8bf57ff
#
_entry.id   029a671886dc32caaf3c0571e8bf57ff
#
_cell.length_a   1.000
_cell.length_b   1.000
_cell.length_c   1.000
_cell.angle_alpha   90.00
_cell.angle_beta   90.00
_cell.angle_gamma   90.00
#
_symmetry.space_group_name_H-M   'P 1'
#
loop_
_entity.id
_entity.type
_entity.pdbx_description
1 polymer ?
#
loop_
_entity_poly.entity_id
_entity_poly.type
_entity_poly.pdbx_seq_one_letter_code
_entity_poly.pdbx_strand_id
1 'polypeptide(L)'
;MSGCSTKEMPGLYPANPNNMVVVDPITRIEGHLRIETEVDDKMIKNAWSSSQLFRGLEIILKGRDPRDAQHFTQRACGVCTYVHALASTRAVEDAVGVKIPDNANIIRNLVMGAQYLHDHIVHFYALHALDFVDVVSGLSADPAKTAKLANDVSGGRRNAKPEDFKAVQDKLKKFVESGQLGPFTNAYFLGGHPAYVMPPEANLMATADYLKA
;
A
#
# COMPACT_ATOMS: atom_id res chain seq x y z
N MET A 1 37.23 -14.72 -13.45
CA MET A 1 35.98 -13.95 -13.55
C MET A 1 35.56 -14.00 -15.01
N SER A 2 34.72 -14.96 -15.37
CA SER A 2 34.18 -15.07 -16.73
C SER A 2 33.13 -13.99 -16.87
N GLY A 3 33.36 -13.04 -17.78
CA GLY A 3 32.44 -11.97 -18.08
C GLY A 3 31.04 -12.53 -18.43
N CYS A 4 30.04 -12.02 -17.77
CA CYS A 4 28.66 -12.21 -18.17
C CYS A 4 28.54 -11.65 -19.59
N SER A 5 28.42 -12.54 -20.58
CA SER A 5 28.19 -12.16 -21.96
C SER A 5 26.83 -11.46 -21.99
N THR A 6 26.86 -10.17 -22.24
CA THR A 6 25.67 -9.39 -22.59
C THR A 6 25.22 -9.77 -24.01
N LYS A 7 24.82 -11.03 -24.21
CA LYS A 7 23.99 -11.32 -25.36
C LYS A 7 22.72 -10.52 -25.16
N GLU A 8 22.50 -9.59 -26.06
CA GLU A 8 21.28 -8.80 -26.11
C GLU A 8 20.08 -9.75 -26.00
N MET A 9 19.44 -9.72 -24.86
CA MET A 9 18.16 -10.42 -24.72
C MET A 9 17.12 -9.57 -25.46
N PRO A 10 16.48 -10.11 -26.48
CA PRO A 10 15.44 -9.36 -27.20
C PRO A 10 14.41 -8.80 -26.22
N GLY A 11 14.17 -7.50 -26.27
CA GLY A 11 13.22 -6.81 -25.39
C GLY A 11 13.79 -6.32 -24.04
N LEU A 12 15.08 -6.49 -23.77
CA LEU A 12 15.68 -5.96 -22.54
C LEU A 12 15.89 -4.44 -22.60
N TYR A 13 16.02 -3.88 -23.80
CA TYR A 13 16.17 -2.45 -24.03
C TYR A 13 15.11 -1.93 -25.01
N PRO A 14 14.66 -0.68 -24.87
CA PRO A 14 13.69 -0.09 -25.78
C PRO A 14 14.27 0.02 -27.18
N ALA A 15 13.48 -0.31 -28.17
CA ALA A 15 13.84 -0.14 -29.58
C ALA A 15 13.95 1.36 -29.95
N ASN A 16 13.14 2.22 -29.32
CA ASN A 16 13.21 3.66 -29.48
C ASN A 16 13.20 4.38 -28.13
N PRO A 17 14.37 4.86 -27.63
CA PRO A 17 14.45 5.56 -26.35
C PRO A 17 13.61 6.84 -26.29
N ASN A 18 13.26 7.45 -27.42
CA ASN A 18 12.47 8.67 -27.45
C ASN A 18 10.96 8.41 -27.17
N ASN A 19 10.54 7.16 -27.25
CA ASN A 19 9.15 6.76 -27.00
C ASN A 19 8.95 6.20 -25.58
N MET A 20 9.90 6.44 -24.69
CA MET A 20 9.84 5.95 -23.32
C MET A 20 8.98 6.85 -22.45
N VAL A 21 8.04 6.22 -21.74
CA VAL A 21 7.29 6.83 -20.63
C VAL A 21 7.71 6.13 -19.34
N VAL A 22 8.19 6.92 -18.38
CA VAL A 22 8.70 6.43 -17.11
C VAL A 22 7.79 6.92 -15.99
N VAL A 23 7.36 6.00 -15.14
CA VAL A 23 6.63 6.29 -13.90
C VAL A 23 7.50 5.82 -12.73
N ASP A 24 8.03 6.77 -11.97
CA ASP A 24 8.97 6.53 -10.89
C ASP A 24 8.83 7.59 -9.80
N PRO A 25 8.36 7.23 -8.63
CA PRO A 25 7.85 5.91 -8.23
C PRO A 25 6.40 5.65 -8.65
N ILE A 26 6.01 4.39 -8.68
CA ILE A 26 4.58 4.02 -8.59
C ILE A 26 4.14 4.33 -7.17
N THR A 27 3.04 5.07 -7.03
CA THR A 27 2.51 5.51 -5.73
C THR A 27 1.50 4.53 -5.14
N ARG A 28 1.20 4.71 -3.84
CA ARG A 28 0.20 3.93 -3.10
C ARG A 28 0.50 2.43 -3.05
N ILE A 29 1.78 2.10 -2.98
CA ILE A 29 2.29 0.75 -2.80
C ILE A 29 3.30 0.73 -1.64
N GLU A 30 3.60 -0.47 -1.14
CA GLU A 30 4.74 -0.69 -0.27
C GLU A 30 5.99 -0.97 -1.11
N GLY A 31 7.08 -0.25 -0.79
CA GLY A 31 8.34 -0.31 -1.49
C GLY A 31 8.44 0.69 -2.65
N HIS A 32 9.52 0.61 -3.41
CA HIS A 32 9.82 1.54 -4.49
C HIS A 32 9.84 0.82 -5.83
N LEU A 33 8.79 0.98 -6.60
CA LEU A 33 8.61 0.41 -7.93
C LEU A 33 8.74 1.48 -8.99
N ARG A 34 9.55 1.21 -10.01
CA ARG A 34 9.66 1.98 -11.25
C ARG A 34 9.08 1.16 -12.39
N ILE A 35 8.27 1.77 -13.21
CA ILE A 35 7.74 1.20 -14.46
C ILE A 35 8.23 2.06 -15.64
N GLU A 36 8.78 1.40 -16.62
CA GLU A 36 9.17 2.00 -17.89
C GLU A 36 8.39 1.34 -19.01
N THR A 37 7.83 2.14 -19.91
CA THR A 37 7.06 1.64 -21.05
C THR A 37 7.54 2.26 -22.34
N GLU A 38 7.66 1.45 -23.38
CA GLU A 38 7.84 1.92 -24.75
C GLU A 38 6.48 2.09 -25.42
N VAL A 39 6.12 3.33 -25.73
CA VAL A 39 4.81 3.67 -26.30
C VAL A 39 4.99 4.09 -27.76
N ASP A 40 4.26 3.44 -28.66
CA ASP A 40 4.23 3.75 -30.07
C ASP A 40 2.77 3.79 -30.55
N ASP A 41 2.39 4.89 -31.19
CA ASP A 41 1.01 5.13 -31.66
C ASP A 41 -0.06 4.82 -30.60
N LYS A 42 0.14 5.34 -29.39
CA LYS A 42 -0.72 5.13 -28.21
C LYS A 42 -0.84 3.68 -27.72
N MET A 43 0.01 2.79 -28.23
CA MET A 43 0.09 1.39 -27.82
C MET A 43 1.38 1.13 -27.05
N ILE A 44 1.28 0.42 -25.94
CA ILE A 44 2.46 -0.07 -25.22
C ILE A 44 3.02 -1.25 -26.00
N LYS A 45 4.25 -1.12 -26.50
CA LYS A 45 4.97 -2.18 -27.21
C LYS A 45 5.75 -3.07 -26.26
N ASN A 46 6.41 -2.44 -25.28
CA ASN A 46 7.18 -3.13 -24.24
C ASN A 46 6.99 -2.44 -22.88
N ALA A 47 7.20 -3.19 -21.82
CA ALA A 47 7.19 -2.67 -20.46
C ALA A 47 8.23 -3.37 -19.59
N TRP A 48 8.87 -2.60 -18.72
CA TRP A 48 9.83 -3.08 -17.74
C TRP A 48 9.44 -2.61 -16.35
N SER A 49 9.69 -3.48 -15.37
CA SER A 49 9.54 -3.13 -13.96
C SER A 49 10.86 -3.31 -13.24
N SER A 50 11.20 -2.38 -12.37
CA SER A 50 12.39 -2.48 -11.54
C SER A 50 12.10 -2.05 -10.11
N SER A 51 12.68 -2.78 -9.16
CA SER A 51 12.70 -2.36 -7.75
C SER A 51 13.92 -1.47 -7.51
N GLN A 52 13.71 -0.35 -6.83
CA GLN A 52 14.81 0.53 -6.43
C GLN A 52 15.42 0.14 -5.07
N LEU A 53 14.80 -0.82 -4.38
CA LEU A 53 15.25 -1.34 -3.08
C LEU A 53 15.85 -2.74 -3.25
N PHE A 54 17.13 -2.78 -3.60
CA PHE A 54 17.85 -4.04 -3.75
C PHE A 54 18.42 -4.51 -2.41
N ARG A 55 18.12 -5.74 -2.01
CA ARG A 55 18.68 -6.38 -0.81
C ARG A 55 19.48 -7.64 -1.09
N GLY A 56 19.50 -8.13 -2.31
CA GLY A 56 20.26 -9.31 -2.73
C GLY A 56 19.76 -10.61 -2.11
N LEU A 57 18.45 -10.78 -1.94
CA LEU A 57 17.87 -12.01 -1.36
C LEU A 57 18.28 -13.26 -2.13
N GLU A 58 18.38 -13.17 -3.44
CA GLU A 58 18.81 -14.25 -4.32
C GLU A 58 20.25 -14.68 -4.00
N ILE A 59 21.10 -13.73 -3.65
CA ILE A 59 22.51 -13.98 -3.27
C ILE A 59 22.56 -14.55 -1.86
N ILE A 60 21.79 -13.99 -0.93
CA ILE A 60 21.74 -14.42 0.47
C ILE A 60 21.25 -15.87 0.59
N LEU A 61 20.29 -16.28 -0.22
CA LEU A 61 19.70 -17.62 -0.18
C LEU A 61 20.58 -18.69 -0.83
N LYS A 62 21.51 -18.29 -1.71
CA LYS A 62 22.37 -19.23 -2.43
C LYS A 62 23.24 -20.03 -1.47
N GLY A 63 23.12 -21.37 -1.54
CA GLY A 63 23.88 -22.29 -0.70
C GLY A 63 23.36 -22.45 0.72
N ARG A 64 22.20 -21.87 1.06
CA ARG A 64 21.54 -22.08 2.35
C ARG A 64 20.58 -23.26 2.30
N ASP A 65 20.24 -23.77 3.51
CA ASP A 65 19.22 -24.79 3.64
C ASP A 65 17.86 -24.22 3.16
N PRO A 66 17.15 -24.88 2.22
CA PRO A 66 15.86 -24.43 1.75
C PRO A 66 14.81 -24.24 2.86
N ARG A 67 14.93 -25.00 3.97
CA ARG A 67 14.01 -24.88 5.12
C ARG A 67 14.13 -23.55 5.84
N ASP A 68 15.29 -22.90 5.75
CA ASP A 68 15.56 -21.59 6.36
C ASP A 68 15.16 -20.42 5.46
N ALA A 69 14.91 -20.67 4.17
CA ALA A 69 14.64 -19.64 3.18
C ALA A 69 13.48 -18.69 3.59
N GLN A 70 12.43 -19.23 4.20
CA GLN A 70 11.29 -18.45 4.68
C GLN A 70 11.68 -17.38 5.72
N HIS A 71 12.67 -17.64 6.57
CA HIS A 71 13.10 -16.71 7.60
C HIS A 71 13.77 -15.47 7.02
N PHE A 72 14.47 -15.64 5.89
CA PHE A 72 15.09 -14.53 5.17
C PHE A 72 14.08 -13.78 4.32
N THR A 73 13.28 -14.49 3.55
CA THR A 73 12.30 -13.87 2.64
C THR A 73 11.21 -13.11 3.40
N GLN A 74 10.80 -13.58 4.56
CA GLN A 74 9.86 -12.88 5.42
C GLN A 74 10.33 -11.45 5.73
N ARG A 75 11.62 -11.23 5.88
CA ARG A 75 12.20 -9.92 6.20
C ARG A 75 12.32 -8.99 4.99
N ALA A 76 11.89 -9.43 3.82
CA ALA A 76 11.78 -8.55 2.65
C ALA A 76 10.77 -7.42 2.90
N CYS A 77 9.68 -7.72 3.63
CA CYS A 77 8.64 -6.75 3.93
C CYS A 77 8.06 -6.98 5.34
N GLY A 78 8.02 -5.94 6.15
CA GLY A 78 7.43 -5.97 7.48
C GLY A 78 5.93 -5.64 7.48
N VAL A 79 5.43 -4.94 6.48
CA VAL A 79 4.00 -4.63 6.27
C VAL A 79 3.28 -5.89 5.83
N CYS A 80 3.75 -6.56 4.76
CA CYS A 80 3.22 -7.84 4.29
C CYS A 80 3.93 -9.02 4.98
N THR A 81 4.02 -9.00 6.29
CA THR A 81 4.96 -9.80 7.09
C THR A 81 4.85 -11.32 6.91
N TYR A 82 3.70 -11.85 6.52
CA TYR A 82 3.49 -13.29 6.33
C TYR A 82 3.64 -13.74 4.87
N VAL A 83 3.34 -12.88 3.91
CA VAL A 83 3.17 -13.28 2.50
C VAL A 83 4.45 -13.82 1.89
N HIS A 84 5.60 -13.15 2.09
CA HIS A 84 6.88 -13.63 1.56
C HIS A 84 7.33 -14.95 2.19
N ALA A 85 7.06 -15.14 3.48
CA ALA A 85 7.34 -16.42 4.14
C ALA A 85 6.50 -17.55 3.55
N LEU A 86 5.21 -17.33 3.35
CA LEU A 86 4.31 -18.32 2.75
C LEU A 86 4.69 -18.64 1.31
N ALA A 87 5.04 -17.63 0.51
CA ALA A 87 5.47 -17.83 -0.87
C ALA A 87 6.75 -18.68 -0.94
N SER A 88 7.73 -18.38 -0.09
CA SER A 88 8.96 -19.17 0.02
C SER A 88 8.70 -20.61 0.45
N THR A 89 7.86 -20.79 1.47
CA THR A 89 7.48 -22.12 1.96
C THR A 89 6.82 -22.95 0.86
N ARG A 90 5.86 -22.37 0.13
CA ARG A 90 5.20 -23.06 -0.99
C ARG A 90 6.15 -23.40 -2.11
N ALA A 91 7.09 -22.52 -2.44
CA ALA A 91 8.11 -22.78 -3.47
C ALA A 91 9.01 -23.96 -3.08
N VAL A 92 9.41 -24.06 -1.82
CA VAL A 92 10.22 -25.18 -1.31
C VAL A 92 9.42 -26.47 -1.29
N GLU A 93 8.18 -26.46 -0.83
CA GLU A 93 7.28 -27.61 -0.82
C GLU A 93 7.03 -28.16 -2.23
N ASP A 94 6.83 -27.28 -3.20
CA ASP A 94 6.68 -27.66 -4.61
C ASP A 94 7.97 -28.29 -5.15
N ALA A 95 9.12 -27.67 -4.88
CA ALA A 95 10.42 -28.16 -5.33
C ALA A 95 10.77 -29.56 -4.78
N VAL A 96 10.36 -29.88 -3.55
CA VAL A 96 10.63 -31.19 -2.92
C VAL A 96 9.46 -32.17 -3.05
N GLY A 97 8.33 -31.74 -3.65
CA GLY A 97 7.16 -32.59 -3.89
C GLY A 97 6.40 -32.98 -2.62
N VAL A 98 6.42 -32.14 -1.58
CA VAL A 98 5.71 -32.42 -0.32
C VAL A 98 4.24 -32.07 -0.41
N LYS A 99 3.39 -33.03 -0.06
CA LYS A 99 1.97 -32.80 0.14
C LYS A 99 1.69 -32.49 1.60
N ILE A 100 1.21 -31.27 1.88
CA ILE A 100 0.87 -30.86 3.25
C ILE A 100 -0.52 -31.35 3.66
N PRO A 101 -0.75 -31.60 4.97
CA PRO A 101 -2.07 -31.94 5.50
C PRO A 101 -3.10 -30.81 5.30
N ASP A 102 -4.38 -31.19 5.17
CA ASP A 102 -5.48 -30.23 4.97
C ASP A 102 -5.57 -29.20 6.09
N ASN A 103 -5.37 -29.63 7.35
CA ASN A 103 -5.37 -28.72 8.48
C ASN A 103 -4.26 -27.66 8.42
N ALA A 104 -3.08 -28.01 7.88
CA ALA A 104 -2.02 -27.03 7.67
C ALA A 104 -2.45 -25.97 6.63
N ASN A 105 -3.14 -26.37 5.56
CA ASN A 105 -3.72 -25.43 4.59
C ASN A 105 -4.76 -24.51 5.25
N ILE A 106 -5.64 -25.05 6.07
CA ILE A 106 -6.65 -24.26 6.79
C ILE A 106 -5.99 -23.21 7.70
N ILE A 107 -5.00 -23.62 8.49
CA ILE A 107 -4.27 -22.70 9.37
C ILE A 107 -3.58 -21.60 8.56
N ARG A 108 -2.89 -21.96 7.48
CA ARG A 108 -2.24 -20.97 6.58
C ARG A 108 -3.25 -20.01 5.96
N ASN A 109 -4.41 -20.50 5.56
CA ASN A 109 -5.46 -19.66 5.00
C ASN A 109 -6.08 -18.72 6.04
N LEU A 110 -6.22 -19.16 7.29
CA LEU A 110 -6.68 -18.27 8.38
C LEU A 110 -5.68 -17.15 8.65
N VAL A 111 -4.37 -17.45 8.72
CA VAL A 111 -3.33 -16.44 8.90
C VAL A 111 -3.27 -15.50 7.69
N MET A 112 -3.36 -16.04 6.48
CA MET A 112 -3.41 -15.23 5.26
C MET A 112 -4.68 -14.36 5.21
N GLY A 113 -5.82 -14.87 5.66
CA GLY A 113 -7.07 -14.11 5.78
C GLY A 113 -6.94 -12.92 6.74
N ALA A 114 -6.27 -13.11 7.88
CA ALA A 114 -5.97 -12.02 8.81
C ALA A 114 -5.04 -10.97 8.19
N GLN A 115 -3.97 -11.39 7.50
CA GLN A 115 -3.08 -10.51 6.75
C GLN A 115 -3.84 -9.75 5.65
N TYR A 116 -4.73 -10.43 4.92
CA TYR A 116 -5.55 -9.82 3.88
C TYR A 116 -6.42 -8.68 4.41
N LEU A 117 -7.12 -8.91 5.54
CA LEU A 117 -7.94 -7.88 6.17
C LEU A 117 -7.09 -6.70 6.64
N HIS A 118 -5.98 -6.98 7.31
CA HIS A 118 -5.02 -5.97 7.76
C HIS A 118 -4.54 -5.10 6.59
N ASP A 119 -4.07 -5.73 5.52
CA ASP A 119 -3.48 -5.02 4.39
C ASP A 119 -4.50 -4.14 3.65
N HIS A 120 -5.75 -4.62 3.49
CA HIS A 120 -6.80 -3.80 2.89
C HIS A 120 -7.15 -2.57 3.73
N ILE A 121 -7.23 -2.73 5.05
CA ILE A 121 -7.51 -1.61 5.96
C ILE A 121 -6.35 -0.59 5.91
N VAL A 122 -5.13 -1.06 6.06
CA VAL A 122 -3.93 -0.19 6.02
C VAL A 122 -3.81 0.53 4.67
N HIS A 123 -3.99 -0.20 3.57
CA HIS A 123 -3.88 0.39 2.24
C HIS A 123 -4.96 1.45 2.01
N PHE A 124 -6.21 1.13 2.34
CA PHE A 124 -7.31 2.05 2.12
C PHE A 124 -7.13 3.34 2.94
N TYR A 125 -6.89 3.23 4.24
CA TYR A 125 -6.81 4.40 5.11
C TYR A 125 -5.46 5.12 5.07
N ALA A 126 -4.35 4.39 5.17
CA ALA A 126 -3.04 5.01 5.31
C ALA A 126 -2.39 5.41 3.98
N LEU A 127 -2.74 4.74 2.87
CA LEU A 127 -2.16 5.02 1.56
C LEU A 127 -3.16 5.73 0.64
N HIS A 128 -4.34 5.16 0.43
CA HIS A 128 -5.27 5.63 -0.60
C HIS A 128 -6.16 6.79 -0.17
N ALA A 129 -6.70 6.74 1.04
CA ALA A 129 -7.67 7.74 1.51
C ALA A 129 -7.12 9.16 1.54
N LEU A 130 -5.82 9.32 1.82
CA LEU A 130 -5.14 10.62 1.88
C LEU A 130 -5.09 11.36 0.54
N ASP A 131 -5.35 10.68 -0.59
CA ASP A 131 -5.49 11.35 -1.88
C ASP A 131 -6.82 12.10 -2.01
N PHE A 132 -7.84 11.66 -1.27
CA PHE A 132 -9.21 12.17 -1.39
C PHE A 132 -9.62 13.04 -0.21
N VAL A 133 -9.03 12.83 0.95
CA VAL A 133 -9.41 13.46 2.22
C VAL A 133 -8.57 14.69 2.48
N ASP A 134 -9.21 15.85 2.60
CA ASP A 134 -8.59 17.05 3.15
C ASP A 134 -8.79 17.08 4.68
N VAL A 135 -7.78 16.60 5.40
CA VAL A 135 -7.82 16.50 6.86
C VAL A 135 -8.00 17.87 7.53
N VAL A 136 -7.36 18.91 6.99
CA VAL A 136 -7.38 20.26 7.58
C VAL A 136 -8.77 20.90 7.45
N SER A 137 -9.46 20.68 6.34
CA SER A 137 -10.83 21.21 6.15
C SER A 137 -11.84 20.64 7.15
N GLY A 138 -11.55 19.45 7.70
CA GLY A 138 -12.34 18.85 8.78
C GLY A 138 -12.47 19.74 10.03
N LEU A 139 -11.53 20.69 10.22
CA LEU A 139 -11.60 21.66 11.32
C LEU A 139 -12.77 22.65 11.20
N SER A 140 -13.24 22.91 9.98
CA SER A 140 -14.40 23.78 9.71
C SER A 140 -15.73 23.05 9.71
N ALA A 141 -15.73 21.72 9.82
CA ALA A 141 -16.93 20.90 9.79
C ALA A 141 -17.81 21.11 11.04
N ASP A 142 -19.11 20.98 10.86
CA ASP A 142 -20.05 20.91 11.97
C ASP A 142 -20.11 19.47 12.51
N PRO A 143 -19.73 19.24 13.79
CA PRO A 143 -19.75 17.90 14.38
C PRO A 143 -21.13 17.23 14.39
N ALA A 144 -22.19 18.01 14.54
CA ALA A 144 -23.56 17.47 14.56
C ALA A 144 -23.98 16.99 13.15
N LYS A 145 -23.66 17.78 12.12
CA LYS A 145 -23.90 17.39 10.72
C LYS A 145 -23.03 16.19 10.33
N THR A 146 -21.78 16.15 10.79
CA THR A 146 -20.88 15.01 10.57
C THR A 146 -21.41 13.74 11.21
N ALA A 147 -21.91 13.80 12.45
CA ALA A 147 -22.52 12.66 13.13
C ALA A 147 -23.78 12.17 12.40
N LYS A 148 -24.60 13.11 11.93
CA LYS A 148 -25.77 12.77 11.11
C LYS A 148 -25.36 12.06 9.83
N LEU A 149 -24.40 12.60 9.08
CA LEU A 149 -23.86 12.02 7.84
C LEU A 149 -23.33 10.59 8.11
N ALA A 150 -22.53 10.40 9.16
CA ALA A 150 -21.98 9.10 9.53
C ALA A 150 -23.05 8.07 9.84
N ASN A 151 -24.13 8.48 10.51
CA ASN A 151 -25.26 7.61 10.79
C ASN A 151 -26.06 7.30 9.53
N ASP A 152 -26.31 8.28 8.68
CA ASP A 152 -27.03 8.11 7.41
C ASP A 152 -26.31 7.12 6.50
N VAL A 153 -25.00 7.29 6.29
CA VAL A 153 -24.16 6.41 5.46
C VAL A 153 -24.09 4.98 6.02
N SER A 154 -24.06 4.83 7.34
CA SER A 154 -24.01 3.51 7.99
C SER A 154 -25.37 2.84 8.17
N GLY A 155 -26.47 3.49 7.76
CA GLY A 155 -27.84 3.03 8.06
C GLY A 155 -28.12 2.95 9.56
N GLY A 156 -27.59 3.89 10.32
CA GLY A 156 -27.76 4.00 11.78
C GLY A 156 -26.87 3.06 12.60
N ARG A 157 -26.13 2.15 11.97
CA ARG A 157 -25.31 1.14 12.68
C ARG A 157 -24.14 1.75 13.45
N ARG A 158 -23.66 2.93 13.02
CA ARG A 158 -22.47 3.56 13.61
C ARG A 158 -22.75 4.20 14.97
N ASN A 159 -24.00 4.61 15.21
CA ASN A 159 -24.42 5.32 16.42
C ASN A 159 -23.45 6.47 16.78
N ALA A 160 -23.04 7.22 15.75
CA ALA A 160 -22.09 8.30 15.87
C ALA A 160 -22.71 9.50 16.60
N LYS A 161 -21.94 10.11 17.49
CA LYS A 161 -22.35 11.29 18.27
C LYS A 161 -21.51 12.51 17.89
N PRO A 162 -22.05 13.73 18.04
CA PRO A 162 -21.30 14.96 17.79
C PRO A 162 -20.00 15.06 18.60
N GLU A 163 -20.02 14.57 19.83
CA GLU A 163 -18.89 14.59 20.75
C GLU A 163 -17.69 13.80 20.21
N ASP A 164 -17.94 12.69 19.50
CA ASP A 164 -16.90 11.86 18.88
C ASP A 164 -16.12 12.66 17.85
N PHE A 165 -16.81 13.43 17.02
CA PHE A 165 -16.21 14.27 15.98
C PHE A 165 -15.58 15.54 16.54
N LYS A 166 -16.16 16.10 17.59
CA LYS A 166 -15.55 17.22 18.30
C LYS A 166 -14.20 16.82 18.91
N ALA A 167 -14.10 15.65 19.50
CA ALA A 167 -12.84 15.13 20.03
C ALA A 167 -11.77 14.97 18.93
N VAL A 168 -12.16 14.54 17.72
CA VAL A 168 -11.27 14.46 16.55
C VAL A 168 -10.80 15.86 16.14
N GLN A 169 -11.70 16.84 16.05
CA GLN A 169 -11.33 18.22 15.73
C GLN A 169 -10.34 18.80 16.75
N ASP A 170 -10.58 18.59 18.04
CA ASP A 170 -9.70 19.08 19.10
C ASP A 170 -8.31 18.43 19.02
N LYS A 171 -8.24 17.17 18.63
CA LYS A 171 -6.97 16.48 18.35
C LYS A 171 -6.27 17.05 17.13
N LEU A 172 -6.99 17.25 16.03
CA LEU A 172 -6.43 17.86 14.81
C LEU A 172 -5.92 19.28 15.07
N LYS A 173 -6.68 20.08 15.82
CA LYS A 173 -6.29 21.45 16.20
C LYS A 173 -4.96 21.46 16.93
N LYS A 174 -4.74 20.56 17.89
CA LYS A 174 -3.46 20.40 18.57
C LYS A 174 -2.32 20.04 17.63
N PHE A 175 -2.55 19.18 16.62
CA PHE A 175 -1.53 18.88 15.60
C PHE A 175 -1.18 20.11 14.77
N VAL A 176 -2.17 20.89 14.34
CA VAL A 176 -1.94 22.15 13.59
C VAL A 176 -1.13 23.13 14.43
N GLU A 177 -1.54 23.36 15.68
CA GLU A 177 -0.88 24.29 16.62
C GLU A 177 0.56 23.86 16.94
N SER A 178 0.84 22.56 16.98
CA SER A 178 2.19 22.04 17.24
C SER A 178 3.11 22.02 16.01
N GLY A 179 2.59 22.33 14.82
CA GLY A 179 3.32 22.24 13.56
C GLY A 179 3.60 20.81 13.08
N GLN A 180 3.01 19.80 13.72
CA GLN A 180 3.21 18.37 13.40
C GLN A 180 2.26 17.86 12.31
N LEU A 181 2.02 18.65 11.27
CA LEU A 181 1.17 18.24 10.15
C LEU A 181 1.85 17.29 9.15
N GLY A 182 3.12 16.96 9.37
CA GLY A 182 3.94 16.21 8.43
C GLY A 182 3.27 15.00 7.75
N PRO A 183 2.62 14.08 8.48
CA PRO A 183 1.95 12.93 7.86
C PRO A 183 0.81 13.32 6.91
N PHE A 184 0.14 14.45 7.17
CA PHE A 184 -1.00 14.92 6.39
C PHE A 184 -0.60 15.87 5.25
N THR A 185 0.59 16.46 5.32
CA THR A 185 1.12 17.34 4.27
C THR A 185 1.84 16.57 3.15
N ASN A 186 2.14 15.30 3.37
CA ASN A 186 2.75 14.42 2.37
C ASN A 186 1.73 13.78 1.42
N ALA A 187 0.46 14.17 1.49
CA ALA A 187 -0.52 13.79 0.49
C ALA A 187 -0.08 14.34 -0.89
N TYR A 188 -0.25 13.55 -1.93
CA TYR A 188 0.09 13.94 -3.31
C TYR A 188 -0.67 15.19 -3.74
N PHE A 189 -1.85 15.39 -3.17
CA PHE A 189 -2.68 16.57 -3.34
C PHE A 189 -2.94 17.20 -1.97
N LEU A 190 -2.30 18.33 -1.71
CA LEU A 190 -2.66 19.17 -0.58
C LEU A 190 -4.11 19.63 -0.76
N GLY A 191 -4.95 19.38 0.24
CA GLY A 191 -6.38 19.71 0.17
C GLY A 191 -7.24 18.67 -0.52
N GLY A 192 -6.74 17.44 -0.68
CA GLY A 192 -7.47 16.36 -1.36
C GLY A 192 -7.33 16.37 -2.88
N HIS A 193 -7.89 15.40 -3.54
CA HIS A 193 -7.82 15.26 -5.00
C HIS A 193 -8.57 16.40 -5.69
N PRO A 194 -7.97 17.12 -6.66
CA PRO A 194 -8.59 18.31 -7.27
C PRO A 194 -9.90 18.04 -8.01
N ALA A 195 -10.17 16.79 -8.39
CA ALA A 195 -11.43 16.37 -9.00
C ALA A 195 -12.53 16.03 -7.95
N TYR A 196 -12.19 16.01 -6.66
CA TYR A 196 -13.09 15.63 -5.58
C TYR A 196 -12.99 16.65 -4.45
N VAL A 197 -13.87 17.64 -4.48
CA VAL A 197 -14.05 18.55 -3.35
C VAL A 197 -15.10 17.92 -2.43
N MET A 198 -14.65 17.25 -1.40
CA MET A 198 -15.55 16.72 -0.37
C MET A 198 -15.97 17.83 0.60
N PRO A 199 -17.25 17.83 1.07
CA PRO A 199 -17.67 18.71 2.14
C PRO A 199 -16.83 18.51 3.41
N PRO A 200 -16.61 19.57 4.23
CA PRO A 200 -15.84 19.46 5.48
C PRO A 200 -16.33 18.33 6.40
N GLU A 201 -17.65 18.09 6.45
CA GLU A 201 -18.25 17.02 7.23
C GLU A 201 -17.81 15.63 6.76
N ALA A 202 -17.70 15.42 5.45
CA ALA A 202 -17.21 14.16 4.89
C ALA A 202 -15.71 13.99 5.17
N ASN A 203 -14.93 15.05 5.08
CA ASN A 203 -13.49 15.04 5.42
C ASN A 203 -13.30 14.74 6.92
N LEU A 204 -14.09 15.34 7.80
CA LEU A 204 -14.00 15.06 9.23
C LEU A 204 -14.41 13.62 9.56
N MET A 205 -15.44 13.08 8.92
CA MET A 205 -15.85 11.68 9.07
C MET A 205 -14.73 10.72 8.64
N ALA A 206 -14.15 10.94 7.46
CA ALA A 206 -13.07 10.11 6.94
C ALA A 206 -11.80 10.21 7.79
N THR A 207 -11.47 11.40 8.31
CA THR A 207 -10.36 11.59 9.23
C THR A 207 -10.57 10.84 10.54
N ALA A 208 -11.79 10.83 11.07
CA ALA A 208 -12.13 10.06 12.26
C ALA A 208 -11.95 8.56 12.05
N ASP A 209 -12.27 8.06 10.86
CA ASP A 209 -12.08 6.66 10.49
C ASP A 209 -10.58 6.32 10.33
N TYR A 210 -9.82 7.18 9.69
CA TYR A 210 -8.36 7.05 9.60
C TYR A 210 -7.68 6.96 10.97
N LEU A 211 -8.07 7.82 11.92
CA LEU A 211 -7.49 7.82 13.26
C LEU A 211 -7.89 6.60 14.11
N LYS A 212 -8.95 5.89 13.74
CA LYS A 212 -9.35 4.62 14.37
C LYS A 212 -8.67 3.40 13.75
N ALA A 213 -8.39 3.44 12.45
CA ALA A 213 -7.73 2.38 11.70
C ALA A 213 -6.26 2.23 12.10
#